data_80b7fca7cc0c4c34e4ac4bae93684d58
#
_entry.id   80b7fca7cc0c4c34e4ac4bae93684d58
#
_cell.length_a   1.000
_cell.length_b   1.000
_cell.length_c   1.000
_cell.angle_alpha   90.00
_cell.angle_beta   90.00
_cell.angle_gamma   90.00
#
_symmetry.space_group_name_H-M   'P 1'
#
loop_
_entity.id
_entity.type
_entity.pdbx_description
1 polymer ?
#
loop_
_entity_poly.entity_id
_entity_poly.type
_entity_poly.pdbx_seq_one_letter_code
_entity_poly.pdbx_strand_id
1 'polypeptide(L)'
;LGDVYKRQGYPFAVDPMPNLYFTRDPFATIGTGVSIHKMHTVTRNRETLFGKFIFEHHPDYRNAPRWYDRGETSSLEGGDILILSPQVLAVGISQRTEEDSIDALAETVLSESKTFRKLLAFDIPKSRSFMHLDTVFTMVDRDKFTVHPNILQQITVFVMELDENRKMKIRQEDGRLEDILKEHLDLDKVTLIPCGQGSEIDAAREQWSDGSNTLAIGPGEVVVYSRNYVTNRSLEEAGIRIHTIPSAELSRGRGGPRCMSMPLWREDL
;
A
#
# COMPACT_ATOMS: atom_id res chain seq x y z
N LEU A 1 -0.36 -15.96 -41.24
CA LEU A 1 -1.48 -16.96 -41.26
C LEU A 1 -1.53 -17.80 -39.97
N GLY A 2 -0.39 -18.20 -39.39
CA GLY A 2 -0.38 -18.93 -38.12
C GLY A 2 -0.95 -18.17 -36.92
N ASP A 3 -0.81 -16.85 -36.85
CA ASP A 3 -1.36 -16.01 -35.77
C ASP A 3 -2.87 -15.80 -35.91
N VAL A 4 -3.40 -15.74 -37.11
CA VAL A 4 -4.84 -15.60 -37.36
C VAL A 4 -5.58 -16.87 -36.94
N TYR A 5 -5.02 -18.05 -37.27
CA TYR A 5 -5.61 -19.33 -36.87
C TYR A 5 -5.60 -19.57 -35.35
N LYS A 6 -4.55 -19.14 -34.67
CA LYS A 6 -4.49 -19.21 -33.17
C LYS A 6 -5.50 -18.28 -32.50
N ARG A 7 -5.93 -17.21 -33.17
CA ARG A 7 -6.89 -16.24 -32.63
C ARG A 7 -8.36 -16.58 -32.89
N GLN A 8 -8.66 -17.54 -33.78
CA GLN A 8 -10.06 -17.87 -34.14
C GLN A 8 -10.90 -18.44 -33.01
N GLY A 9 -10.29 -18.94 -31.92
CA GLY A 9 -10.98 -19.38 -30.71
C GLY A 9 -10.86 -18.43 -29.51
N TYR A 10 -10.09 -17.33 -29.65
CA TYR A 10 -9.84 -16.40 -28.56
C TYR A 10 -10.57 -15.08 -28.80
N PRO A 11 -11.58 -14.74 -27.97
CA PRO A 11 -12.51 -13.64 -28.25
C PRO A 11 -11.91 -12.24 -28.04
N PHE A 12 -10.67 -12.13 -27.51
CA PHE A 12 -10.09 -10.83 -27.15
C PHE A 12 -8.96 -10.44 -28.10
N ALA A 13 -8.84 -9.14 -28.41
CA ALA A 13 -7.72 -8.59 -29.17
C ALA A 13 -6.39 -8.63 -28.39
N VAL A 14 -6.47 -8.53 -27.06
CA VAL A 14 -5.37 -8.69 -26.09
C VAL A 14 -5.89 -9.46 -24.88
N ASP A 15 -4.97 -10.06 -24.12
CA ASP A 15 -5.36 -10.73 -22.88
C ASP A 15 -6.04 -9.75 -21.92
N PRO A 16 -7.12 -10.17 -21.23
CA PRO A 16 -7.80 -9.34 -20.25
C PRO A 16 -6.88 -8.85 -19.13
N MET A 17 -7.20 -7.69 -18.58
CA MET A 17 -6.61 -7.13 -17.37
C MET A 17 -7.69 -7.07 -16.26
N PRO A 18 -8.03 -8.19 -15.63
CA PRO A 18 -9.18 -8.29 -14.72
C PRO A 18 -9.02 -7.45 -13.46
N ASN A 19 -7.79 -7.10 -13.08
CA ASN A 19 -7.48 -6.34 -11.88
C ASN A 19 -7.21 -4.84 -12.14
N LEU A 20 -7.50 -4.35 -13.35
CA LEU A 20 -7.22 -2.95 -13.73
C LEU A 20 -7.92 -1.92 -12.83
N TYR A 21 -9.06 -2.27 -12.22
CA TYR A 21 -9.75 -1.39 -11.27
C TYR A 21 -9.04 -1.25 -9.91
N PHE A 22 -8.04 -2.06 -9.61
CA PHE A 22 -7.14 -1.87 -8.47
C PHE A 22 -6.01 -0.92 -8.84
N THR A 23 -6.33 0.36 -8.90
CA THR A 23 -5.42 1.42 -9.34
C THR A 23 -4.30 1.72 -8.35
N ARG A 24 -4.39 1.18 -7.12
CA ARG A 24 -3.37 1.34 -6.08
C ARG A 24 -2.04 0.72 -6.46
N ASP A 25 -2.05 -0.47 -7.07
CA ASP A 25 -0.86 -1.28 -7.21
C ASP A 25 0.06 -0.90 -8.38
N PRO A 26 -0.45 -0.47 -9.58
CA PRO A 26 0.39 -0.21 -10.74
C PRO A 26 1.32 1.00 -10.64
N PHE A 27 0.98 1.97 -9.80
CA PHE A 27 1.79 3.17 -9.55
C PHE A 27 1.41 3.81 -8.22
N ALA A 28 2.28 4.65 -7.67
CA ALA A 28 2.00 5.43 -6.46
C ALA A 28 2.52 6.86 -6.58
N THR A 29 1.70 7.83 -6.19
CA THR A 29 2.14 9.19 -5.95
C THR A 29 2.76 9.29 -4.56
N ILE A 30 3.99 9.79 -4.47
CA ILE A 30 4.77 9.92 -3.24
C ILE A 30 5.31 11.36 -3.18
N GLY A 31 4.77 12.18 -2.29
CA GLY A 31 5.09 13.61 -2.25
C GLY A 31 4.80 14.26 -3.60
N THR A 32 5.81 14.90 -4.19
CA THR A 32 5.70 15.60 -5.48
C THR A 32 5.97 14.71 -6.70
N GLY A 33 6.34 13.45 -6.50
CA GLY A 33 6.72 12.55 -7.58
C GLY A 33 5.87 11.29 -7.65
N VAL A 34 6.25 10.40 -8.55
CA VAL A 34 5.54 9.16 -8.83
C VAL A 34 6.50 7.97 -8.97
N SER A 35 6.07 6.85 -8.45
CA SER A 35 6.67 5.53 -8.66
C SER A 35 5.81 4.76 -9.67
N ILE A 36 6.35 4.34 -10.79
CA ILE A 36 5.68 3.46 -11.76
C ILE A 36 6.21 2.06 -11.55
N HIS A 37 5.35 1.14 -11.15
CA HIS A 37 5.80 -0.10 -10.57
C HIS A 37 6.16 -1.19 -11.59
N LYS A 38 7.06 -2.05 -11.19
CA LYS A 38 7.26 -3.39 -11.74
C LYS A 38 6.39 -4.34 -10.94
N MET A 39 5.28 -4.78 -11.53
CA MET A 39 4.39 -5.71 -10.84
C MET A 39 5.01 -7.10 -10.74
N HIS A 40 4.79 -7.76 -9.62
CA HIS A 40 5.26 -9.13 -9.37
C HIS A 40 4.76 -10.13 -10.41
N THR A 41 3.51 -10.01 -10.85
CA THR A 41 2.94 -10.90 -11.86
C THR A 41 2.99 -10.27 -13.27
N VAL A 42 3.44 -11.04 -14.25
CA VAL A 42 3.51 -10.64 -15.66
C VAL A 42 2.16 -10.13 -16.19
N THR A 43 1.06 -10.77 -15.78
CA THR A 43 -0.29 -10.37 -16.20
C THR A 43 -0.62 -8.96 -15.76
N ARG A 44 -0.36 -8.61 -14.49
CA ARG A 44 -0.63 -7.28 -13.96
C ARG A 44 0.39 -6.23 -14.39
N ASN A 45 1.61 -6.62 -14.77
CA ASN A 45 2.64 -5.67 -15.18
C ASN A 45 2.23 -4.84 -16.42
N ARG A 46 1.22 -5.28 -17.19
CA ARG A 46 0.64 -4.50 -18.28
C ARG A 46 -0.20 -3.32 -17.80
N GLU A 47 -0.77 -3.41 -16.60
CA GLU A 47 -1.57 -2.34 -15.98
C GLU A 47 -0.73 -1.08 -15.75
N THR A 48 0.57 -1.23 -15.50
CA THR A 48 1.50 -0.11 -15.25
C THR A 48 1.72 0.78 -16.47
N LEU A 49 1.39 0.30 -17.67
CA LEU A 49 1.46 1.08 -18.92
C LEU A 49 0.54 2.31 -18.88
N PHE A 50 -0.61 2.21 -18.23
CA PHE A 50 -1.54 3.33 -18.10
C PHE A 50 -0.95 4.44 -17.21
N GLY A 51 -0.38 4.08 -16.06
CA GLY A 51 0.33 5.01 -15.20
C GLY A 51 1.50 5.67 -15.93
N LYS A 52 2.33 4.85 -16.60
CA LYS A 52 3.44 5.37 -17.41
C LYS A 52 2.95 6.38 -18.44
N PHE A 53 1.95 6.04 -19.23
CA PHE A 53 1.42 6.93 -20.27
C PHE A 53 0.88 8.23 -19.71
N ILE A 54 0.11 8.19 -18.61
CA ILE A 54 -0.44 9.37 -17.94
C ILE A 54 0.70 10.29 -17.49
N PHE A 55 1.67 9.75 -16.77
CA PHE A 55 2.75 10.55 -16.20
C PHE A 55 3.85 10.95 -17.22
N GLU A 56 3.81 10.45 -18.45
CA GLU A 56 4.66 10.90 -19.55
C GLU A 56 4.00 11.98 -20.41
N HIS A 57 2.66 11.97 -20.52
CA HIS A 57 1.97 12.77 -21.52
C HIS A 57 0.95 13.77 -20.96
N HIS A 58 0.41 13.52 -19.74
CA HIS A 58 -0.59 14.46 -19.18
C HIS A 58 0.08 15.79 -18.81
N PRO A 59 -0.49 16.94 -19.21
CA PRO A 59 0.12 18.26 -19.00
C PRO A 59 0.51 18.53 -17.54
N ASP A 60 -0.33 18.13 -16.59
CA ASP A 60 -0.13 18.41 -15.17
C ASP A 60 0.88 17.46 -14.49
N TYR A 61 1.09 16.24 -15.04
CA TYR A 61 1.86 15.19 -14.38
C TYR A 61 3.17 14.83 -15.07
N ARG A 62 3.37 15.20 -16.33
CA ARG A 62 4.55 14.81 -17.15
C ARG A 62 5.90 15.27 -16.59
N ASN A 63 5.89 16.27 -15.71
CA ASN A 63 7.10 16.81 -15.08
C ASN A 63 7.31 16.28 -13.65
N ALA A 64 6.45 15.37 -13.17
CA ALA A 64 6.61 14.78 -11.84
C ALA A 64 7.91 13.97 -11.77
N PRO A 65 8.72 14.12 -10.71
CA PRO A 65 9.89 13.28 -10.49
C PRO A 65 9.54 11.79 -10.50
N ARG A 66 10.46 10.95 -10.95
CA ARG A 66 10.31 9.49 -10.97
C ARG A 66 11.10 8.88 -9.83
N TRP A 67 10.40 8.21 -8.91
CA TRP A 67 11.04 7.55 -7.79
C TRP A 67 11.40 6.09 -8.07
N TYR A 68 10.64 5.46 -8.96
CA TYR A 68 10.83 4.08 -9.40
C TYR A 68 10.26 3.90 -10.79
N ASP A 69 10.85 3.01 -11.60
CA ASP A 69 10.39 2.76 -12.97
C ASP A 69 10.04 1.28 -13.17
N ARG A 70 9.06 1.03 -13.99
CA ARG A 70 8.63 -0.32 -14.38
C ARG A 70 9.70 -1.15 -15.12
N GLY A 71 10.76 -0.53 -15.55
CA GLY A 71 11.93 -1.16 -16.18
C GLY A 71 12.89 -1.82 -15.20
N GLU A 72 12.72 -1.57 -13.90
CA GLU A 72 13.54 -2.18 -12.86
C GLU A 72 13.41 -3.71 -12.82
N THR A 73 14.38 -4.36 -12.19
CA THR A 73 14.45 -5.85 -12.13
C THR A 73 13.54 -6.40 -11.05
N SER A 74 13.47 -5.75 -9.90
CA SER A 74 12.74 -6.20 -8.72
C SER A 74 11.30 -5.70 -8.70
N SER A 75 10.41 -6.44 -8.05
CA SER A 75 8.99 -6.09 -8.01
C SER A 75 8.67 -5.13 -6.86
N LEU A 76 7.79 -4.17 -7.17
CA LEU A 76 7.22 -3.19 -6.24
C LEU A 76 5.74 -3.01 -6.59
N GLU A 77 4.87 -3.06 -5.59
CA GLU A 77 3.43 -2.83 -5.77
C GLU A 77 2.91 -1.79 -4.76
N GLY A 78 1.99 -0.93 -5.19
CA GLY A 78 1.55 0.23 -4.39
C GLY A 78 0.68 -0.10 -3.17
N GLY A 79 0.17 -1.34 -3.07
CA GLY A 79 -0.46 -1.84 -1.86
C GLY A 79 0.50 -1.91 -0.66
N ASP A 80 1.79 -2.01 -0.95
CA ASP A 80 2.84 -1.98 0.07
C ASP A 80 3.28 -0.57 0.47
N ILE A 81 2.89 0.47 -0.26
CA ILE A 81 3.36 1.84 -0.02
C ILE A 81 2.32 2.64 0.75
N LEU A 82 2.67 3.11 1.95
CA LEU A 82 1.86 3.97 2.79
C LEU A 82 2.63 5.24 3.17
N ILE A 83 2.01 6.39 2.98
CA ILE A 83 2.54 7.67 3.47
C ILE A 83 2.01 7.85 4.90
N LEU A 84 2.88 7.77 5.91
CA LEU A 84 2.50 7.86 7.31
C LEU A 84 2.57 9.30 7.83
N SER A 85 3.47 10.11 7.28
CA SER A 85 3.57 11.54 7.56
C SER A 85 4.24 12.26 6.39
N PRO A 86 4.32 13.60 6.38
CA PRO A 86 5.10 14.31 5.36
C PRO A 86 6.56 13.89 5.27
N GLN A 87 7.11 13.26 6.32
CA GLN A 87 8.52 12.89 6.41
C GLN A 87 8.78 11.39 6.44
N VAL A 88 7.74 10.57 6.64
CA VAL A 88 7.88 9.12 6.85
C VAL A 88 7.05 8.33 5.84
N LEU A 89 7.75 7.50 5.07
CA LEU A 89 7.17 6.54 4.15
C LEU A 89 7.25 5.15 4.78
N ALA A 90 6.19 4.37 4.69
CA ALA A 90 6.20 2.94 5.03
C ALA A 90 6.10 2.10 3.77
N VAL A 91 6.88 1.01 3.69
CA VAL A 91 6.83 0.05 2.58
C VAL A 91 6.87 -1.37 3.13
N GLY A 92 5.99 -2.24 2.63
CA GLY A 92 5.97 -3.65 3.01
C GLY A 92 6.99 -4.48 2.24
N ILE A 93 7.79 -5.27 2.94
CA ILE A 93 8.49 -6.43 2.37
C ILE A 93 7.47 -7.56 2.37
N SER A 94 6.95 -7.91 1.20
CA SER A 94 5.76 -8.75 1.09
C SER A 94 5.91 -9.88 0.06
N GLN A 95 4.81 -10.55 -0.25
CA GLN A 95 4.78 -11.48 -1.37
C GLN A 95 5.00 -10.78 -2.72
N ARG A 96 4.71 -9.47 -2.81
CA ARG A 96 4.64 -8.71 -4.05
C ARG A 96 5.74 -7.66 -4.19
N THR A 97 6.37 -7.29 -3.12
CA THR A 97 7.42 -6.26 -3.09
C THR A 97 8.70 -6.87 -2.51
N GLU A 98 9.75 -6.82 -3.30
CA GLU A 98 11.07 -7.37 -3.00
C GLU A 98 11.95 -6.33 -2.32
N GLU A 99 12.88 -6.78 -1.48
CA GLU A 99 13.81 -5.94 -0.71
C GLU A 99 14.60 -4.99 -1.62
N ASP A 100 15.15 -5.50 -2.72
CA ASP A 100 15.96 -4.69 -3.67
C ASP A 100 15.17 -3.52 -4.27
N SER A 101 13.84 -3.70 -4.45
CA SER A 101 12.99 -2.62 -4.96
C SER A 101 12.78 -1.52 -3.92
N ILE A 102 12.75 -1.89 -2.65
CA ILE A 102 12.65 -0.95 -1.53
C ILE A 102 13.95 -0.15 -1.40
N ASP A 103 15.11 -0.79 -1.55
CA ASP A 103 16.41 -0.12 -1.53
C ASP A 103 16.48 0.93 -2.65
N ALA A 104 16.11 0.56 -3.88
CA ALA A 104 16.10 1.48 -5.02
C ALA A 104 15.13 2.66 -4.81
N LEU A 105 13.92 2.38 -4.29
CA LEU A 105 12.93 3.41 -3.97
C LEU A 105 13.43 4.34 -2.86
N ALA A 106 14.01 3.78 -1.79
CA ALA A 106 14.53 4.55 -0.66
C ALA A 106 15.68 5.46 -1.09
N GLU A 107 16.63 4.95 -1.89
CA GLU A 107 17.75 5.73 -2.39
C GLU A 107 17.25 6.96 -3.16
N THR A 108 16.30 6.78 -4.05
CA THR A 108 15.75 7.88 -4.87
C THR A 108 14.91 8.85 -4.02
N VAL A 109 13.94 8.32 -3.25
CA VAL A 109 13.02 9.16 -2.47
C VAL A 109 13.76 9.94 -1.39
N LEU A 110 14.66 9.32 -0.62
CA LEU A 110 15.36 9.98 0.47
C LEU A 110 16.44 10.93 -0.04
N SER A 111 17.02 10.68 -1.22
CA SER A 111 18.04 11.57 -1.81
C SER A 111 17.44 12.77 -2.52
N GLU A 112 16.33 12.61 -3.23
CA GLU A 112 15.82 13.61 -4.17
C GLU A 112 14.56 14.32 -3.67
N SER A 113 13.73 13.67 -2.83
CA SER A 113 12.56 14.33 -2.27
C SER A 113 13.00 15.41 -1.27
N LYS A 114 12.23 16.50 -1.21
CA LYS A 114 12.50 17.58 -0.25
C LYS A 114 11.90 17.32 1.13
N THR A 115 10.99 16.37 1.25
CA THR A 115 10.18 16.15 2.44
C THR A 115 10.52 14.88 3.20
N PHE A 116 10.61 13.75 2.50
CA PHE A 116 10.84 12.45 3.16
C PHE A 116 12.24 12.36 3.77
N ARG A 117 12.31 11.87 5.00
CA ARG A 117 13.53 11.69 5.78
C ARG A 117 13.78 10.25 6.18
N LYS A 118 12.69 9.48 6.28
CA LYS A 118 12.73 8.07 6.69
C LYS A 118 11.85 7.22 5.79
N LEU A 119 12.32 5.99 5.55
CA LEU A 119 11.51 4.91 5.02
C LEU A 119 11.54 3.78 6.05
N LEU A 120 10.36 3.29 6.43
CA LEU A 120 10.18 2.15 7.30
C LEU A 120 9.78 0.95 6.45
N ALA A 121 10.67 -0.03 6.31
CA ALA A 121 10.38 -1.27 5.59
C ALA A 121 9.87 -2.33 6.58
N PHE A 122 8.62 -2.72 6.44
CA PHE A 122 7.93 -3.66 7.32
C PHE A 122 8.04 -5.08 6.77
N ASP A 123 8.72 -5.99 7.48
CA ASP A 123 8.76 -7.40 7.08
C ASP A 123 7.47 -8.10 7.52
N ILE A 124 6.57 -8.33 6.59
CA ILE A 124 5.29 -9.00 6.84
C ILE A 124 5.32 -10.45 6.36
N PRO A 125 4.49 -11.34 6.94
CA PRO A 125 4.45 -12.73 6.51
C PRO A 125 4.11 -12.88 5.02
N LYS A 126 5.00 -13.50 4.24
CA LYS A 126 4.86 -13.69 2.78
C LYS A 126 3.81 -14.76 2.48
N SER A 127 2.55 -14.38 2.40
CA SER A 127 1.44 -15.28 2.09
C SER A 127 0.38 -14.61 1.22
N ARG A 128 -0.48 -15.40 0.57
CA ARG A 128 -1.57 -14.86 -0.24
C ARG A 128 -2.62 -14.07 0.55
N SER A 129 -2.77 -14.34 1.83
CA SER A 129 -3.66 -13.59 2.72
C SER A 129 -3.07 -12.25 3.12
N PHE A 130 -1.74 -12.12 3.10
CA PHE A 130 -0.97 -10.93 3.44
C PHE A 130 -0.13 -10.48 2.25
N MET A 131 -0.76 -10.36 1.07
CA MET A 131 -0.02 -10.10 -0.16
C MET A 131 0.61 -8.71 -0.21
N HIS A 132 0.06 -7.73 0.51
CA HIS A 132 0.56 -6.36 0.64
C HIS A 132 0.45 -5.87 2.09
N LEU A 133 1.22 -4.84 2.45
CA LEU A 133 1.17 -4.19 3.76
C LEU A 133 -0.23 -3.66 4.07
N ASP A 134 -0.92 -3.07 3.10
CA ASP A 134 -2.26 -2.50 3.28
C ASP A 134 -3.36 -3.55 3.50
N THR A 135 -3.06 -4.83 3.33
CA THR A 135 -3.99 -5.91 3.71
C THR A 135 -3.95 -6.22 5.21
N VAL A 136 -2.89 -5.81 5.89
CA VAL A 136 -2.67 -6.09 7.32
C VAL A 136 -2.50 -4.83 8.17
N PHE A 137 -2.27 -3.68 7.53
CA PHE A 137 -1.98 -2.43 8.21
C PHE A 137 -2.39 -1.24 7.35
N THR A 138 -3.25 -0.35 7.84
CA THR A 138 -3.55 0.95 7.22
C THR A 138 -3.73 2.04 8.25
N MET A 139 -3.31 3.25 7.91
CA MET A 139 -3.51 4.45 8.72
C MET A 139 -4.96 4.95 8.52
N VAL A 140 -5.69 5.18 9.62
CA VAL A 140 -7.09 5.63 9.62
C VAL A 140 -7.28 6.99 10.27
N ASP A 141 -6.32 7.41 11.09
CA ASP A 141 -6.25 8.73 11.71
C ASP A 141 -4.77 9.06 11.93
N ARG A 142 -4.44 10.25 12.41
CA ARG A 142 -3.05 10.68 12.65
C ARG A 142 -2.27 9.77 13.60
N ASP A 143 -2.96 9.19 14.58
CA ASP A 143 -2.41 8.32 15.61
C ASP A 143 -3.09 6.95 15.70
N LYS A 144 -3.96 6.61 14.73
CA LYS A 144 -4.73 5.36 14.75
C LYS A 144 -4.54 4.56 13.47
N PHE A 145 -4.40 3.26 13.64
CA PHE A 145 -4.11 2.33 12.54
C PHE A 145 -4.97 1.07 12.68
N THR A 146 -5.54 0.59 11.57
CA THR A 146 -6.08 -0.77 11.53
C THR A 146 -4.95 -1.74 11.38
N VAL A 147 -5.04 -2.88 12.06
CA VAL A 147 -3.99 -3.90 12.00
C VAL A 147 -4.57 -5.31 12.08
N HIS A 148 -3.96 -6.23 11.33
CA HIS A 148 -4.29 -7.64 11.49
C HIS A 148 -3.61 -8.20 12.76
N PRO A 149 -4.30 -9.02 13.59
CA PRO A 149 -3.75 -9.54 14.84
C PRO A 149 -2.39 -10.24 14.72
N ASN A 150 -2.12 -10.89 13.58
CA ASN A 150 -0.88 -11.63 13.39
C ASN A 150 0.39 -10.76 13.33
N ILE A 151 0.27 -9.44 13.12
CA ILE A 151 1.41 -8.52 13.11
C ILE A 151 1.51 -7.70 14.40
N LEU A 152 0.59 -7.92 15.36
CA LEU A 152 0.58 -7.17 16.63
C LEU A 152 1.65 -7.63 17.62
N GLN A 153 2.03 -8.91 17.59
CA GLN A 153 2.87 -9.49 18.66
C GLN A 153 4.34 -9.09 18.51
N GLN A 154 4.89 -9.22 17.33
CA GLN A 154 6.27 -8.85 17.01
C GLN A 154 6.38 -8.60 15.51
N ILE A 155 7.00 -7.48 15.15
CA ILE A 155 7.28 -7.14 13.77
C ILE A 155 8.71 -6.65 13.66
N THR A 156 9.38 -7.04 12.58
CA THR A 156 10.68 -6.50 12.21
C THR A 156 10.47 -5.34 11.25
N VAL A 157 11.08 -4.22 11.55
CA VAL A 157 11.08 -3.02 10.71
C VAL A 157 12.51 -2.61 10.42
N PHE A 158 12.83 -2.40 9.16
CA PHE A 158 14.10 -1.81 8.75
C PHE A 158 13.90 -0.31 8.56
N VAL A 159 14.61 0.47 9.36
CA VAL A 159 14.58 1.93 9.29
C VAL A 159 15.69 2.39 8.36
N MET A 160 15.30 3.04 7.29
CA MET A 160 16.19 3.55 6.25
C MET A 160 16.21 5.08 6.29
N GLU A 161 17.39 5.67 6.41
CA GLU A 161 17.61 7.11 6.47
C GLU A 161 18.98 7.47 5.87
N LEU A 162 19.19 8.70 5.47
CA LEU A 162 20.51 9.17 5.03
C LEU A 162 21.29 9.71 6.23
N ASP A 163 22.58 9.33 6.33
CA ASP A 163 23.50 9.90 7.30
C ASP A 163 23.93 11.34 6.91
N GLU A 164 24.77 11.95 7.74
CA GLU A 164 25.31 13.30 7.52
C GLU A 164 26.09 13.43 6.20
N ASN A 165 26.63 12.32 5.69
CA ASN A 165 27.36 12.25 4.43
C ASN A 165 26.45 11.86 3.25
N ARG A 166 25.11 11.82 3.46
CA ARG A 166 24.09 11.39 2.49
C ARG A 166 24.26 9.94 2.03
N LYS A 167 24.82 9.07 2.87
CA LYS A 167 24.87 7.63 2.63
C LYS A 167 23.69 6.94 3.30
N MET A 168 23.14 5.97 2.62
CA MET A 168 22.06 5.15 3.17
C MET A 168 22.53 4.42 4.42
N LYS A 169 21.79 4.60 5.51
CA LYS A 169 21.93 3.88 6.77
C LYS A 169 20.65 3.06 6.99
N ILE A 170 20.84 1.77 7.18
CA ILE A 170 19.76 0.84 7.45
C ILE A 170 20.00 0.25 8.85
N ARG A 171 18.97 0.26 9.68
CA ARG A 171 19.00 -0.42 10.98
C ARG A 171 17.73 -1.25 11.14
N GLN A 172 17.88 -2.42 11.73
CA GLN A 172 16.77 -3.28 12.08
C GLN A 172 16.25 -2.91 13.47
N GLU A 173 14.95 -2.87 13.61
CA GLU A 173 14.24 -2.71 14.87
C GLU A 173 13.24 -3.85 15.02
N ASP A 174 13.37 -4.58 16.12
CA ASP A 174 12.45 -5.64 16.51
C ASP A 174 11.70 -5.17 17.77
N GLY A 175 10.37 -5.10 17.71
CA GLY A 175 9.62 -4.58 18.83
C GLY A 175 8.12 -4.62 18.63
N ARG A 176 7.45 -3.93 19.54
CA ARG A 176 6.00 -3.71 19.40
C ARG A 176 5.76 -2.64 18.35
N LEU A 177 4.84 -2.92 17.46
CA LEU A 177 4.47 -1.98 16.39
C LEU A 177 4.09 -0.59 16.92
N GLU A 178 3.37 -0.53 18.05
CA GLU A 178 2.99 0.73 18.69
C GLU A 178 4.20 1.60 19.05
N ASP A 179 5.25 0.98 19.62
CA ASP A 179 6.44 1.69 20.10
C ASP A 179 7.26 2.23 18.91
N ILE A 180 7.41 1.40 17.86
CA ILE A 180 8.08 1.78 16.61
C ILE A 180 7.35 2.96 15.93
N LEU A 181 6.03 2.87 15.77
CA LEU A 181 5.24 3.95 15.17
C LEU A 181 5.30 5.23 16.01
N LYS A 182 5.22 5.11 17.33
CA LYS A 182 5.29 6.23 18.25
C LYS A 182 6.62 6.98 18.10
N GLU A 183 7.73 6.26 18.06
CA GLU A 183 9.07 6.84 17.93
C GLU A 183 9.26 7.53 16.57
N HIS A 184 8.93 6.83 15.47
CA HIS A 184 9.24 7.32 14.13
C HIS A 184 8.26 8.37 13.60
N LEU A 185 7.06 8.45 14.15
CA LEU A 185 6.05 9.46 13.79
C LEU A 185 6.00 10.62 14.79
N ASP A 186 6.83 10.60 15.84
CA ASP A 186 6.86 11.61 16.91
C ASP A 186 5.48 11.81 17.55
N LEU A 187 4.85 10.70 17.93
CA LEU A 187 3.50 10.67 18.49
C LEU A 187 3.56 10.37 19.99
N ASP A 188 2.75 11.08 20.77
CA ASP A 188 2.57 10.78 22.20
C ASP A 188 1.86 9.45 22.43
N LYS A 189 0.97 9.10 21.52
CA LYS A 189 0.13 7.89 21.59
C LYS A 189 -0.08 7.30 20.22
N VAL A 190 -0.11 5.97 20.15
CA VAL A 190 -0.56 5.20 18.97
C VAL A 190 -1.68 4.27 19.40
N THR A 191 -2.74 4.18 18.59
CA THR A 191 -3.87 3.28 18.81
C THR A 191 -3.94 2.29 17.66
N LEU A 192 -3.75 1.01 17.98
CA LEU A 192 -3.91 -0.08 17.03
C LEU A 192 -5.32 -0.68 17.16
N ILE A 193 -6.07 -0.70 16.08
CA ILE A 193 -7.44 -1.21 15.98
C ILE A 193 -7.39 -2.58 15.31
N PRO A 194 -7.54 -3.69 16.06
CA PRO A 194 -7.39 -5.02 15.50
C PRO A 194 -8.57 -5.39 14.59
N CYS A 195 -8.27 -5.88 13.40
CA CYS A 195 -9.24 -6.50 12.50
C CYS A 195 -9.91 -7.69 13.21
N GLY A 196 -11.25 -7.80 13.11
CA GLY A 196 -12.01 -8.86 13.76
C GLY A 196 -12.05 -8.76 15.28
N GLN A 197 -11.75 -7.60 15.87
CA GLN A 197 -11.83 -7.33 17.32
C GLN A 197 -11.05 -8.32 18.19
N GLY A 198 -9.95 -8.87 17.67
CA GLY A 198 -9.11 -9.86 18.38
C GLY A 198 -9.64 -11.30 18.34
N SER A 199 -10.80 -11.56 17.74
CA SER A 199 -11.28 -12.91 17.46
C SER A 199 -10.52 -13.50 16.27
N GLU A 200 -9.85 -14.63 16.43
CA GLU A 200 -9.13 -15.30 15.33
C GLU A 200 -10.05 -15.66 14.15
N ILE A 201 -11.28 -16.12 14.44
CA ILE A 201 -12.25 -16.51 13.41
C ILE A 201 -12.71 -15.27 12.64
N ASP A 202 -13.06 -14.19 13.34
CA ASP A 202 -13.53 -12.97 12.69
C ASP A 202 -12.39 -12.26 11.97
N ALA A 203 -11.18 -12.25 12.56
CA ALA A 203 -10.00 -11.72 11.89
C ALA A 203 -9.70 -12.45 10.58
N ALA A 204 -9.70 -13.79 10.60
CA ALA A 204 -9.49 -14.60 9.39
C ALA A 204 -10.59 -14.38 8.34
N ARG A 205 -11.86 -14.30 8.74
CA ARG A 205 -12.99 -14.04 7.84
C ARG A 205 -12.92 -12.65 7.23
N GLU A 206 -12.67 -11.62 8.05
CA GLU A 206 -12.65 -10.24 7.59
C GLU A 206 -11.35 -9.90 6.86
N GLN A 207 -10.24 -10.61 7.13
CA GLN A 207 -9.03 -10.55 6.30
C GLN A 207 -9.31 -10.95 4.84
N TRP A 208 -10.10 -12.04 4.62
CA TRP A 208 -10.51 -12.43 3.26
C TRP A 208 -11.47 -11.44 2.60
N SER A 209 -12.05 -10.54 3.36
CA SER A 209 -12.95 -9.47 2.92
C SER A 209 -12.28 -8.10 3.01
N ASP A 210 -10.94 -8.07 3.11
CA ASP A 210 -10.12 -6.85 3.11
C ASP A 210 -10.49 -5.88 4.28
N GLY A 211 -10.71 -6.44 5.49
CA GLY A 211 -11.16 -5.69 6.67
C GLY A 211 -10.16 -4.61 7.14
N SER A 212 -8.86 -4.86 6.97
CA SER A 212 -7.82 -3.87 7.27
C SER A 212 -7.50 -2.93 6.10
N ASN A 213 -8.03 -3.19 4.89
CA ASN A 213 -7.77 -2.39 3.69
C ASN A 213 -8.73 -1.21 3.59
N THR A 214 -8.63 -0.27 4.53
CA THR A 214 -9.47 0.92 4.62
C THR A 214 -8.94 2.06 3.77
N LEU A 215 -9.83 2.82 3.14
CA LEU A 215 -9.47 4.04 2.44
C LEU A 215 -9.73 5.25 3.35
N ALA A 216 -8.68 5.82 3.91
CA ALA A 216 -8.78 7.11 4.59
C ALA A 216 -9.02 8.23 3.57
N ILE A 217 -10.08 9.01 3.77
CA ILE A 217 -10.44 10.19 2.99
C ILE A 217 -10.18 11.49 3.75
N GLY A 218 -9.84 11.37 5.03
CA GLY A 218 -9.44 12.42 5.95
C GLY A 218 -9.04 11.81 7.29
N PRO A 219 -8.41 12.56 8.20
CA PRO A 219 -8.08 12.08 9.54
C PRO A 219 -9.35 11.64 10.27
N GLY A 220 -9.38 10.39 10.74
CA GLY A 220 -10.53 9.82 11.42
C GLY A 220 -11.76 9.55 10.54
N GLU A 221 -11.62 9.57 9.22
CA GLU A 221 -12.72 9.33 8.28
C GLU A 221 -12.31 8.36 7.17
N VAL A 222 -13.03 7.23 7.05
CA VAL A 222 -12.64 6.13 6.15
C VAL A 222 -13.80 5.55 5.36
N VAL A 223 -13.49 5.01 4.17
CA VAL A 223 -14.39 4.16 3.39
C VAL A 223 -14.03 2.69 3.63
N VAL A 224 -15.04 1.86 3.91
CA VAL A 224 -14.91 0.45 4.27
C VAL A 224 -15.98 -0.41 3.60
N TYR A 225 -15.73 -1.71 3.50
CA TYR A 225 -16.77 -2.65 3.07
C TYR A 225 -17.80 -2.94 4.17
N SER A 226 -19.08 -2.89 3.84
CA SER A 226 -20.19 -3.14 4.78
C SER A 226 -20.18 -4.54 5.40
N ARG A 227 -19.56 -5.53 4.75
CA ARG A 227 -19.51 -6.92 5.25
C ARG A 227 -18.53 -7.13 6.41
N ASN A 228 -17.58 -6.22 6.62
CA ASN A 228 -16.60 -6.29 7.70
C ASN A 228 -17.15 -5.67 8.99
N TYR A 229 -18.32 -6.13 9.42
CA TYR A 229 -19.09 -5.49 10.47
C TYR A 229 -18.42 -5.52 11.86
N VAL A 230 -17.56 -6.50 12.13
CA VAL A 230 -16.82 -6.58 13.40
C VAL A 230 -15.72 -5.51 13.43
N THR A 231 -14.90 -5.43 12.39
CA THR A 231 -13.86 -4.39 12.25
C THR A 231 -14.48 -3.00 12.15
N ASN A 232 -15.57 -2.84 11.40
CA ASN A 232 -16.27 -1.57 11.27
C ASN A 232 -16.74 -1.04 12.62
N ARG A 233 -17.29 -1.91 13.47
CA ARG A 233 -17.69 -1.56 14.81
C ARG A 233 -16.51 -1.11 15.68
N SER A 234 -15.37 -1.83 15.58
CA SER A 234 -14.15 -1.42 16.31
C SER A 234 -13.63 -0.05 15.87
N LEU A 235 -13.76 0.28 14.57
CA LEU A 235 -13.43 1.61 14.05
C LEU A 235 -14.34 2.68 14.64
N GLU A 236 -15.67 2.47 14.66
CA GLU A 236 -16.62 3.39 15.25
C GLU A 236 -16.40 3.58 16.76
N GLU A 237 -16.11 2.50 17.51
CA GLU A 237 -15.79 2.52 18.93
C GLU A 237 -14.47 3.31 19.20
N ALA A 238 -13.54 3.30 18.25
CA ALA A 238 -12.31 4.11 18.29
C ALA A 238 -12.52 5.57 17.85
N GLY A 239 -13.76 5.96 17.53
CA GLY A 239 -14.12 7.32 17.11
C GLY A 239 -13.85 7.61 15.64
N ILE A 240 -13.67 6.60 14.81
CA ILE A 240 -13.50 6.74 13.35
C ILE A 240 -14.88 6.82 12.68
N ARG A 241 -15.06 7.83 11.85
CA ARG A 241 -16.23 7.95 11.00
C ARG A 241 -16.09 7.01 9.80
N ILE A 242 -17.03 6.10 9.64
CA ILE A 242 -17.01 5.14 8.54
C ILE A 242 -18.04 5.46 7.46
N HIS A 243 -17.67 5.25 6.20
CA HIS A 243 -18.56 5.24 5.04
C HIS A 243 -18.57 3.83 4.46
N THR A 244 -19.69 3.14 4.58
CA THR A 244 -19.80 1.77 4.11
C THR A 244 -20.19 1.71 2.65
N ILE A 245 -19.51 0.84 1.87
CA ILE A 245 -19.88 0.53 0.50
C ILE A 245 -20.21 -0.97 0.36
N PRO A 246 -21.09 -1.36 -0.59
CA PRO A 246 -21.38 -2.75 -0.90
C PRO A 246 -20.13 -3.47 -1.41
N SER A 247 -19.98 -4.73 -1.03
CA SER A 247 -18.77 -5.51 -1.34
C SER A 247 -19.00 -6.81 -2.11
N ALA A 248 -20.27 -7.18 -2.39
CA ALA A 248 -20.61 -8.50 -2.92
C ALA A 248 -19.84 -8.87 -4.20
N GLU A 249 -19.66 -7.93 -5.13
CA GLU A 249 -18.92 -8.15 -6.37
C GLU A 249 -17.48 -7.61 -6.29
N LEU A 250 -17.28 -6.44 -5.69
CA LEU A 250 -15.97 -5.77 -5.64
C LEU A 250 -14.92 -6.62 -4.90
N SER A 251 -15.30 -7.26 -3.80
CA SER A 251 -14.39 -8.10 -3.01
C SER A 251 -13.95 -9.40 -3.69
N ARG A 252 -14.57 -9.80 -4.79
CA ARG A 252 -14.21 -11.04 -5.53
C ARG A 252 -12.80 -11.00 -6.10
N GLY A 253 -12.33 -9.81 -6.49
CA GLY A 253 -10.97 -9.61 -6.99
C GLY A 253 -9.89 -9.58 -5.91
N ARG A 254 -10.28 -9.65 -4.63
CA ARG A 254 -9.36 -9.56 -3.49
C ARG A 254 -8.65 -8.21 -3.41
N GLY A 255 -9.41 -7.18 -3.10
CA GLY A 255 -8.94 -5.85 -2.81
C GLY A 255 -10.04 -5.00 -2.19
N GLY A 256 -9.69 -4.19 -1.20
CA GLY A 256 -10.59 -3.31 -0.48
C GLY A 256 -10.73 -1.93 -1.14
N PRO A 257 -11.43 -1.01 -0.46
CA PRO A 257 -11.62 0.36 -0.96
C PRO A 257 -10.30 1.09 -1.25
N ARG A 258 -9.25 0.85 -0.43
CA ARG A 258 -7.93 1.43 -0.65
C ARG A 258 -7.30 0.92 -1.94
N CYS A 259 -7.37 -0.37 -2.22
CA CYS A 259 -6.82 -0.97 -3.43
C CYS A 259 -7.43 -0.40 -4.72
N MET A 260 -8.71 -0.02 -4.69
CA MET A 260 -9.44 0.56 -5.84
C MET A 260 -9.19 2.05 -6.04
N SER A 261 -8.27 2.65 -5.30
CA SER A 261 -8.01 4.09 -5.34
C SER A 261 -6.52 4.41 -5.40
N MET A 262 -6.16 5.47 -6.10
CA MET A 262 -4.83 6.08 -6.05
C MET A 262 -5.00 7.59 -5.89
N PRO A 263 -4.71 8.16 -4.72
CA PRO A 263 -4.74 9.60 -4.51
C PRO A 263 -3.70 10.27 -5.42
N LEU A 264 -4.13 11.21 -6.25
CA LEU A 264 -3.24 12.00 -7.09
C LEU A 264 -2.77 13.27 -6.39
N TRP A 265 -3.54 13.70 -5.43
CA TRP A 265 -3.26 14.87 -4.61
C TRP A 265 -3.68 14.64 -3.16
N ARG A 266 -2.93 15.18 -2.21
CA ARG A 266 -3.20 15.13 -0.77
C ARG A 266 -3.03 16.51 -0.18
N GLU A 267 -3.90 16.90 0.71
CA GLU A 267 -3.73 18.11 1.51
C GLU A 267 -2.64 17.91 2.57
N ASP A 268 -1.91 18.97 2.85
CA ASP A 268 -1.02 19.04 4.02
C ASP A 268 -1.91 19.26 5.25
N LEU A 269 -2.01 18.25 6.14
CA LEU A 269 -2.91 18.23 7.29
C LEU A 269 -2.15 18.42 8.61
#